data_892f7fbee54fc71357edc90653c73c09
#
_entry.id   892f7fbee54fc71357edc90653c73c09
#
_cell.length_a   1.000
_cell.length_b   1.000
_cell.length_c   1.000
_cell.angle_alpha   90.00
_cell.angle_beta   90.00
_cell.angle_gamma   90.00
#
_symmetry.space_group_name_H-M   'P 1'
#
loop_
_entity.id
_entity.type
_entity.pdbx_description
1 polymer ?
#
loop_
_entity_poly.entity_id
_entity_poly.type
_entity_poly.pdbx_seq_one_letter_code
_entity_poly.pdbx_strand_id
1 'polypeptide(L)'
;MNKRNSDRSIIVMLLILSIAALAACSSISSGQKADQKEEEVVGMPNPWKETTDIEEAKKGSGIDLEASEEGTLLDGFAIKTYRYMDDLLEVVYENGENEMIVRLSTKLSGTDLNGDYTEYSKEWDVSLNGLTVHCKGDGALVNCANADMEDLHIAVLYNCGEEGRGLDEQSLMTVLSGVQASPLQ
;
A
#
# COMPACT_ATOMS: atom_id res chain seq x y z
N MET A 1 44.27 -38.59 2.05
CA MET A 1 45.25 -37.69 2.74
C MET A 1 44.85 -36.29 2.44
N ASN A 2 44.22 -35.76 3.21
CA ASN A 2 43.92 -34.65 4.08
C ASN A 2 44.32 -33.25 3.54
N LYS A 3 43.65 -32.82 2.48
CA LYS A 3 43.74 -31.43 2.01
C LYS A 3 42.52 -30.57 2.48
N ARG A 4 41.51 -31.21 3.09
CA ARG A 4 40.26 -30.55 3.50
C ARG A 4 40.28 -29.87 4.89
N ASN A 5 41.29 -30.20 5.73
CA ASN A 5 41.35 -29.65 7.07
C ASN A 5 42.26 -28.38 7.18
N SER A 6 43.10 -28.13 6.14
CA SER A 6 43.95 -26.94 6.11
C SER A 6 43.15 -25.67 5.81
N ASP A 7 42.16 -25.76 4.93
CA ASP A 7 41.39 -24.58 4.51
C ASP A 7 40.43 -24.08 5.58
N ARG A 8 39.91 -24.99 6.41
CA ARG A 8 39.04 -24.62 7.54
C ARG A 8 39.81 -23.89 8.67
N SER A 9 41.07 -24.26 8.92
CA SER A 9 41.87 -23.61 9.93
C SER A 9 42.30 -22.19 9.53
N ILE A 10 42.52 -21.97 8.24
CA ILE A 10 42.88 -20.63 7.71
C ILE A 10 41.69 -19.67 7.76
N ILE A 11 40.51 -20.16 7.45
CA ILE A 11 39.28 -19.36 7.50
C ILE A 11 38.90 -18.97 8.93
N VAL A 12 39.05 -19.86 9.90
CA VAL A 12 38.84 -19.58 11.32
C VAL A 12 39.83 -18.59 11.86
N MET A 13 41.12 -18.65 11.42
CA MET A 13 42.17 -17.74 11.88
C MET A 13 42.00 -16.33 11.30
N LEU A 14 41.48 -16.19 10.07
CA LEU A 14 41.16 -14.91 9.45
C LEU A 14 39.96 -14.23 10.09
N LEU A 15 38.98 -15.00 10.58
CA LEU A 15 37.78 -14.48 11.29
C LEU A 15 38.15 -13.97 12.70
N ILE A 16 39.15 -14.54 13.36
CA ILE A 16 39.58 -14.11 14.70
C ILE A 16 40.42 -12.81 14.63
N LEU A 17 41.14 -12.59 13.54
CA LEU A 17 41.95 -11.37 13.39
C LEU A 17 41.10 -10.12 13.09
N SER A 18 39.87 -10.29 12.55
CA SER A 18 38.99 -9.15 12.25
C SER A 18 38.22 -8.61 13.46
N ILE A 19 38.18 -9.34 14.58
CA ILE A 19 37.48 -8.91 15.80
C ILE A 19 38.37 -8.07 16.73
N ALA A 20 39.69 -8.16 16.59
CA ALA A 20 40.65 -7.45 17.45
C ALA A 20 40.91 -5.97 17.05
N ALA A 21 40.38 -5.53 15.88
CA ALA A 21 40.61 -4.16 15.39
C ALA A 21 39.53 -3.15 15.80
N LEU A 22 38.49 -3.56 16.50
CA LEU A 22 37.35 -2.69 16.89
C LEU A 22 37.36 -2.22 18.36
N ALA A 23 38.42 -2.55 19.13
CA ALA A 23 38.49 -2.23 20.56
C ALA A 23 39.41 -1.04 20.93
N ALA A 24 39.84 -0.21 19.98
CA ALA A 24 40.83 0.84 20.23
C ALA A 24 40.35 2.26 19.89
N CYS A 25 39.07 2.58 20.10
CA CYS A 25 38.60 3.97 20.02
C CYS A 25 37.58 4.28 21.12
N SER A 26 38.04 4.19 22.38
CA SER A 26 37.29 4.82 23.47
C SER A 26 38.28 5.35 24.53
N SER A 27 38.78 6.55 24.29
CA SER A 27 39.15 7.52 25.33
C SER A 27 39.83 8.72 24.68
N ILE A 28 39.15 9.85 24.68
CA ILE A 28 39.69 11.24 24.81
C ILE A 28 38.42 12.09 24.80
N SER A 29 38.02 12.51 25.94
CA SER A 29 38.24 13.74 26.62
C SER A 29 37.19 14.80 26.41
N SER A 30 36.44 14.98 27.49
CA SER A 30 36.06 16.29 28.12
C SER A 30 35.84 17.49 27.20
N GLY A 31 34.59 17.98 27.20
CA GLY A 31 34.38 19.41 27.27
C GLY A 31 34.12 20.11 25.96
N GLN A 32 32.89 20.02 25.48
CA GLN A 32 32.13 21.20 25.01
C GLN A 32 30.69 20.78 24.87
N LYS A 33 29.82 21.31 25.75
CA LYS A 33 28.40 21.38 25.52
C LYS A 33 28.22 22.33 24.33
N ALA A 34 28.16 21.79 23.13
CA ALA A 34 27.47 22.40 22.03
C ALA A 34 26.01 22.04 22.19
N ASP A 35 25.19 23.04 22.47
CA ASP A 35 23.74 22.95 22.27
C ASP A 35 23.53 22.56 20.81
N GLN A 36 23.42 21.27 20.54
CA GLN A 36 22.78 20.78 19.33
C GLN A 36 21.27 21.05 19.55
N LYS A 37 20.86 22.23 19.07
CA LYS A 37 19.49 22.46 18.74
C LYS A 37 19.13 21.32 17.76
N GLU A 38 18.41 20.32 18.25
CA GLU A 38 17.73 19.36 17.36
C GLU A 38 16.89 20.23 16.43
N GLU A 39 17.28 20.31 15.17
CA GLU A 39 16.42 20.82 14.14
C GLU A 39 15.26 19.83 14.09
N GLU A 40 14.15 20.25 14.65
CA GLU A 40 12.86 19.60 14.53
C GLU A 40 12.61 19.49 13.02
N VAL A 41 12.81 18.29 12.47
CA VAL A 41 12.43 18.01 11.09
C VAL A 41 10.93 18.11 11.07
N VAL A 42 10.44 19.29 10.67
CA VAL A 42 9.02 19.52 10.41
C VAL A 42 8.69 18.70 9.17
N GLY A 43 8.41 17.42 9.38
CA GLY A 43 7.83 16.57 8.37
C GLY A 43 6.49 17.17 7.94
N MET A 44 6.20 17.15 6.64
CA MET A 44 4.84 17.50 6.20
C MET A 44 3.85 16.59 6.94
N PRO A 45 2.83 17.15 7.58
CA PRO A 45 1.81 16.36 8.26
C PRO A 45 1.23 15.36 7.25
N ASN A 46 1.12 14.10 7.66
CA ASN A 46 0.39 13.12 6.86
C ASN A 46 -1.08 13.59 6.75
N PRO A 47 -1.61 13.90 5.56
CA PRO A 47 -2.97 14.39 5.42
C PRO A 47 -4.02 13.30 5.69
N TRP A 48 -3.63 12.02 5.62
CA TRP A 48 -4.50 10.89 5.87
C TRP A 48 -4.85 10.75 7.35
N LYS A 49 -6.13 10.58 7.62
CA LYS A 49 -6.65 10.12 8.90
C LYS A 49 -7.05 8.67 8.76
N GLU A 50 -6.86 7.89 9.83
CA GLU A 50 -7.17 6.47 9.86
C GLU A 50 -8.15 6.16 11.00
N THR A 51 -9.15 5.33 10.74
CA THR A 51 -10.18 4.94 11.69
C THR A 51 -10.73 3.55 11.36
N THR A 52 -11.32 2.89 12.33
CA THR A 52 -12.13 1.67 12.13
C THR A 52 -13.63 1.97 12.12
N ASP A 53 -14.02 3.23 12.32
CA ASP A 53 -15.40 3.69 12.32
C ASP A 53 -15.77 4.23 10.94
N ILE A 54 -16.67 3.54 10.24
CA ILE A 54 -17.13 3.94 8.91
C ILE A 54 -17.84 5.29 8.92
N GLU A 55 -18.60 5.60 9.96
CA GLU A 55 -19.34 6.87 10.03
C GLU A 55 -18.40 8.06 10.21
N GLU A 56 -17.30 7.87 10.94
CA GLU A 56 -16.23 8.86 10.99
C GLU A 56 -15.58 9.07 9.63
N ALA A 57 -15.27 7.97 8.92
CA ALA A 57 -14.65 8.01 7.61
C ALA A 57 -15.55 8.69 6.56
N LYS A 58 -16.85 8.35 6.51
CA LYS A 58 -17.85 8.99 5.65
C LYS A 58 -17.92 10.50 5.89
N LYS A 59 -18.07 10.89 7.15
CA LYS A 59 -18.14 12.30 7.52
C LYS A 59 -16.87 13.06 7.17
N GLY A 60 -15.73 12.42 7.33
CA GLY A 60 -14.43 13.05 7.10
C GLY A 60 -14.04 13.15 5.63
N SER A 61 -14.56 12.27 4.78
CA SER A 61 -14.34 12.27 3.33
C SER A 61 -15.43 12.98 2.53
N GLY A 62 -16.63 13.12 3.09
CA GLY A 62 -17.79 13.59 2.33
C GLY A 62 -18.35 12.55 1.35
N ILE A 63 -18.01 11.26 1.53
CA ILE A 63 -18.47 10.17 0.68
C ILE A 63 -19.30 9.20 1.53
N ASP A 64 -20.55 8.98 1.12
CA ASP A 64 -21.41 7.97 1.72
C ASP A 64 -21.11 6.61 1.08
N LEU A 65 -20.55 5.70 1.86
CA LEU A 65 -20.24 4.33 1.48
C LEU A 65 -21.16 3.39 2.25
N GLU A 66 -21.98 2.62 1.54
CA GLU A 66 -22.71 1.53 2.15
C GLU A 66 -21.76 0.35 2.37
N ALA A 67 -21.47 0.04 3.64
CA ALA A 67 -20.73 -1.17 3.95
C ALA A 67 -21.59 -2.38 3.59
N SER A 68 -21.03 -3.36 2.89
CA SER A 68 -21.69 -4.65 2.75
C SER A 68 -21.96 -5.23 4.15
N GLU A 69 -23.13 -5.79 4.39
CA GLU A 69 -23.52 -6.35 5.71
C GLU A 69 -22.50 -7.36 6.27
N GLU A 70 -21.70 -7.98 5.40
CA GLU A 70 -20.64 -8.93 5.76
C GLU A 70 -19.24 -8.31 5.82
N GLY A 71 -19.10 -7.00 5.48
CA GLY A 71 -17.79 -6.32 5.52
C GLY A 71 -16.78 -6.83 4.50
N THR A 72 -17.21 -7.67 3.54
CA THR A 72 -16.33 -8.27 2.54
C THR A 72 -16.82 -7.95 1.13
N LEU A 73 -15.94 -7.42 0.29
CA LEU A 73 -16.21 -7.25 -1.15
C LEU A 73 -15.76 -8.48 -1.95
N LEU A 74 -14.79 -9.22 -1.44
CA LEU A 74 -14.23 -10.40 -2.07
C LEU A 74 -14.02 -11.48 -1.01
N ASP A 75 -14.34 -12.75 -1.37
CA ASP A 75 -14.27 -13.88 -0.45
C ASP A 75 -12.90 -14.01 0.20
N GLY A 76 -12.89 -14.18 1.51
CA GLY A 76 -11.69 -14.27 2.34
C GLY A 76 -11.03 -12.94 2.69
N PHE A 77 -11.47 -11.79 2.14
CA PHE A 77 -10.99 -10.47 2.55
C PHE A 77 -11.86 -9.89 3.67
N ALA A 78 -11.23 -9.22 4.61
CA ALA A 78 -11.90 -8.48 5.68
C ALA A 78 -11.41 -7.03 5.69
N ILE A 79 -12.30 -6.11 6.10
CA ILE A 79 -11.91 -4.71 6.29
C ILE A 79 -10.92 -4.63 7.45
N LYS A 80 -9.76 -4.04 7.18
CA LYS A 80 -8.72 -3.73 8.16
C LYS A 80 -8.94 -2.34 8.75
N THR A 81 -9.11 -1.35 7.90
CA THR A 81 -9.20 0.06 8.29
C THR A 81 -9.77 0.91 7.19
N TYR A 82 -10.27 2.08 7.57
CA TYR A 82 -10.62 3.17 6.67
C TYR A 82 -9.56 4.26 6.79
N ARG A 83 -9.16 4.84 5.67
CA ARG A 83 -8.35 6.05 5.61
C ARG A 83 -9.11 7.10 4.85
N TYR A 84 -9.03 8.34 5.29
CA TYR A 84 -9.77 9.41 4.65
C TYR A 84 -9.07 10.76 4.75
N MET A 85 -9.40 11.62 3.83
CA MET A 85 -9.19 13.06 3.84
C MET A 85 -10.32 13.71 3.06
N ASP A 86 -10.37 15.03 2.98
CA ASP A 86 -11.40 15.75 2.24
C ASP A 86 -11.53 15.23 0.80
N ASP A 87 -12.76 14.87 0.37
CA ASP A 87 -13.09 14.31 -0.94
C ASP A 87 -12.44 12.96 -1.32
N LEU A 88 -11.88 12.24 -0.34
CA LEU A 88 -11.21 10.98 -0.59
C LEU A 88 -11.43 9.98 0.55
N LEU A 89 -11.93 8.79 0.21
CA LEU A 89 -12.14 7.65 1.10
C LEU A 89 -11.39 6.44 0.58
N GLU A 90 -10.70 5.77 1.46
CA GLU A 90 -9.98 4.53 1.18
C GLU A 90 -10.43 3.45 2.16
N VAL A 91 -10.79 2.29 1.64
CA VAL A 91 -11.06 1.09 2.42
C VAL A 91 -9.94 0.09 2.16
N VAL A 92 -9.26 -0.30 3.22
CA VAL A 92 -8.19 -1.29 3.16
C VAL A 92 -8.73 -2.63 3.59
N TYR A 93 -8.62 -3.62 2.72
CA TYR A 93 -8.98 -5.00 2.97
C TYR A 93 -7.72 -5.87 3.05
N GLU A 94 -7.74 -6.86 3.92
CA GLU A 94 -6.66 -7.84 4.03
C GLU A 94 -7.16 -9.29 3.96
N ASN A 95 -6.34 -10.13 3.35
CA ASN A 95 -6.47 -11.58 3.38
C ASN A 95 -5.07 -12.20 3.54
N GLY A 96 -4.66 -12.43 4.79
CA GLY A 96 -3.32 -12.95 5.08
C GLY A 96 -2.22 -12.00 4.63
N GLU A 97 -1.50 -12.36 3.57
CA GLU A 97 -0.42 -11.54 2.99
C GLU A 97 -0.89 -10.60 1.87
N ASN A 98 -2.16 -10.71 1.46
CA ASN A 98 -2.69 -9.91 0.38
C ASN A 98 -3.41 -8.68 0.92
N GLU A 99 -3.19 -7.55 0.28
CA GLU A 99 -3.86 -6.30 0.54
C GLU A 99 -4.64 -5.85 -0.70
N MET A 100 -5.88 -5.45 -0.50
CA MET A 100 -6.71 -4.81 -1.51
C MET A 100 -7.18 -3.47 -0.98
N ILE A 101 -7.02 -2.43 -1.78
CA ILE A 101 -7.47 -1.08 -1.44
C ILE A 101 -8.54 -0.67 -2.44
N VAL A 102 -9.69 -0.23 -1.93
CA VAL A 102 -10.71 0.46 -2.72
C VAL A 102 -10.68 1.92 -2.34
N ARG A 103 -10.39 2.78 -3.32
CA ARG A 103 -10.28 4.22 -3.13
C ARG A 103 -11.35 4.93 -3.93
N LEU A 104 -12.04 5.86 -3.29
CA LEU A 104 -13.15 6.63 -3.83
C LEU A 104 -12.84 8.11 -3.74
N SER A 105 -13.17 8.89 -4.78
CA SER A 105 -13.02 10.33 -4.74
C SER A 105 -14.11 11.02 -5.57
N THR A 106 -14.51 12.20 -5.13
CA THR A 106 -15.36 13.12 -5.90
C THR A 106 -14.57 14.08 -6.79
N LYS A 107 -13.23 14.10 -6.65
CA LYS A 107 -12.37 15.07 -7.35
C LYS A 107 -11.21 14.44 -8.12
N LEU A 108 -10.57 13.41 -7.53
CA LEU A 108 -9.39 12.77 -8.13
C LEU A 108 -9.82 11.60 -8.99
N SER A 109 -9.23 11.46 -10.17
CA SER A 109 -9.50 10.37 -11.11
C SER A 109 -8.21 9.78 -11.68
N GLY A 110 -8.30 8.60 -12.29
CA GLY A 110 -7.19 7.93 -12.98
C GLY A 110 -5.97 7.74 -12.08
N THR A 111 -4.79 8.09 -12.58
CA THR A 111 -3.50 7.91 -11.89
C THR A 111 -3.40 8.76 -10.62
N ASP A 112 -3.99 9.94 -10.58
CA ASP A 112 -3.99 10.81 -9.40
C ASP A 112 -4.79 10.18 -8.26
N LEU A 113 -5.87 9.44 -8.58
CA LEU A 113 -6.66 8.73 -7.59
C LEU A 113 -5.95 7.47 -7.10
N ASN A 114 -5.42 6.64 -7.99
CA ASN A 114 -4.82 5.38 -7.59
C ASN A 114 -3.46 5.56 -6.87
N GLY A 115 -2.71 6.62 -7.22
CA GLY A 115 -1.40 6.90 -6.62
C GLY A 115 -0.35 5.81 -6.89
N ASP A 116 -0.63 4.90 -7.83
CA ASP A 116 0.29 3.84 -8.22
C ASP A 116 1.03 4.24 -9.49
N TYR A 117 2.32 4.46 -9.35
CA TYR A 117 3.24 4.84 -10.43
C TYR A 117 4.11 3.67 -10.90
N THR A 118 3.73 2.44 -10.54
CA THR A 118 4.40 1.22 -11.00
C THR A 118 4.24 1.08 -12.51
N GLU A 119 5.32 0.76 -13.19
CA GLU A 119 5.28 0.36 -14.60
C GLU A 119 4.84 -1.10 -14.70
N TYR A 120 3.66 -1.32 -15.25
CA TYR A 120 3.12 -2.64 -15.51
C TYR A 120 3.40 -3.08 -16.95
N SER A 121 3.48 -4.38 -17.18
CA SER A 121 3.75 -4.93 -18.50
C SER A 121 2.63 -4.67 -19.50
N LYS A 122 1.40 -4.42 -19.02
CA LYS A 122 0.23 -4.10 -19.83
C LYS A 122 -0.72 -3.14 -19.15
N GLU A 123 -1.36 -2.34 -20.00
CA GLU A 123 -2.52 -1.52 -19.67
C GLU A 123 -3.60 -1.80 -20.72
N TRP A 124 -4.86 -1.95 -20.27
CA TRP A 124 -5.98 -2.25 -21.14
C TRP A 124 -7.31 -1.81 -20.54
N ASP A 125 -8.33 -1.67 -21.37
CA ASP A 125 -9.68 -1.37 -20.93
C ASP A 125 -10.55 -2.63 -20.96
N VAL A 126 -11.40 -2.77 -19.95
CA VAL A 126 -12.47 -3.76 -19.93
C VAL A 126 -13.83 -3.07 -19.73
N SER A 127 -14.89 -3.67 -20.25
CA SER A 127 -16.25 -3.18 -20.02
C SER A 127 -16.97 -4.08 -19.03
N LEU A 128 -17.29 -3.55 -17.85
CA LEU A 128 -17.98 -4.26 -16.79
C LEU A 128 -19.34 -3.60 -16.55
N ASN A 129 -20.45 -4.29 -16.90
CA ASN A 129 -21.82 -3.78 -16.72
C ASN A 129 -22.06 -2.38 -17.32
N GLY A 130 -21.40 -2.06 -18.45
CA GLY A 130 -21.49 -0.77 -19.11
C GLY A 130 -20.52 0.30 -18.59
N LEU A 131 -19.76 -0.01 -17.54
CA LEU A 131 -18.68 0.81 -17.02
C LEU A 131 -17.39 0.48 -17.79
N THR A 132 -16.66 1.49 -18.23
CA THR A 132 -15.30 1.31 -18.76
C THR A 132 -14.33 1.34 -17.59
N VAL A 133 -13.55 0.28 -17.45
CA VAL A 133 -12.52 0.13 -16.40
C VAL A 133 -11.17 0.07 -17.06
N HIS A 134 -10.30 1.02 -16.71
CA HIS A 134 -8.91 1.03 -17.14
C HIS A 134 -8.07 0.19 -16.18
N CYS A 135 -7.45 -0.87 -16.70
CA CYS A 135 -6.71 -1.87 -15.93
C CYS A 135 -5.22 -1.80 -16.22
N LYS A 136 -4.41 -2.06 -15.19
CA LYS A 136 -2.95 -2.22 -15.26
C LYS A 136 -2.55 -3.52 -14.56
N GLY A 137 -1.60 -4.25 -15.16
CA GLY A 137 -1.13 -5.53 -14.62
C GLY A 137 -0.30 -6.31 -15.63
N ASP A 138 -0.43 -7.65 -15.65
CA ASP A 138 0.27 -8.52 -16.61
C ASP A 138 -0.55 -8.86 -17.87
N GLY A 139 -1.82 -8.45 -17.89
CA GLY A 139 -2.79 -8.70 -18.96
C GLY A 139 -3.70 -9.90 -18.72
N ALA A 140 -3.45 -10.69 -17.68
CA ALA A 140 -4.33 -11.72 -17.15
C ALA A 140 -4.84 -11.35 -15.75
N LEU A 141 -3.98 -10.74 -14.94
CA LEU A 141 -4.26 -10.27 -13.60
C LEU A 141 -4.15 -8.75 -13.55
N VAL A 142 -5.05 -8.14 -12.77
CA VAL A 142 -5.16 -6.70 -12.56
C VAL A 142 -4.57 -6.35 -11.20
N ASN A 143 -3.57 -5.48 -11.18
CA ASN A 143 -3.02 -4.91 -9.94
C ASN A 143 -3.62 -3.54 -9.61
N CYS A 144 -3.97 -2.79 -10.66
CA CYS A 144 -4.58 -1.48 -10.49
C CYS A 144 -5.70 -1.32 -11.52
N ALA A 145 -6.88 -0.89 -11.07
CA ALA A 145 -8.01 -0.58 -11.93
C ALA A 145 -8.60 0.78 -11.57
N ASN A 146 -9.05 1.53 -12.58
CA ASN A 146 -9.73 2.80 -12.40
C ASN A 146 -11.02 2.82 -13.21
N ALA A 147 -12.06 3.40 -12.65
CA ALA A 147 -13.32 3.64 -13.35
C ALA A 147 -13.99 4.92 -12.85
N ASP A 148 -14.84 5.48 -13.71
CA ASP A 148 -15.66 6.64 -13.38
C ASP A 148 -17.12 6.18 -13.21
N MET A 149 -17.70 6.43 -12.04
CA MET A 149 -19.07 6.07 -11.65
C MET A 149 -19.85 7.36 -11.38
N GLU A 150 -20.63 7.85 -12.37
CA GLU A 150 -21.42 9.09 -12.24
C GLU A 150 -20.62 10.24 -11.57
N ASP A 151 -20.91 10.50 -10.28
CA ASP A 151 -20.30 11.59 -9.51
C ASP A 151 -19.10 11.14 -8.65
N LEU A 152 -18.66 9.90 -8.83
CA LEU A 152 -17.53 9.30 -8.11
C LEU A 152 -16.53 8.69 -9.07
N HIS A 153 -15.26 8.81 -8.70
CA HIS A 153 -14.15 8.07 -9.30
C HIS A 153 -13.73 6.96 -8.34
N ILE A 154 -13.48 5.77 -8.88
CA ILE A 154 -13.06 4.60 -8.11
C ILE A 154 -11.71 4.09 -8.59
N ALA A 155 -10.85 3.69 -7.66
CA ALA A 155 -9.67 2.91 -7.94
C ALA A 155 -9.67 1.65 -7.06
N VAL A 156 -9.28 0.52 -7.66
CA VAL A 156 -9.04 -0.74 -6.97
C VAL A 156 -7.57 -1.08 -7.14
N LEU A 157 -6.87 -1.26 -6.03
CA LEU A 157 -5.46 -1.60 -6.00
C LEU A 157 -5.29 -2.95 -5.29
N TYR A 158 -4.50 -3.84 -5.85
CA TYR A 158 -4.27 -5.16 -5.29
C TYR A 158 -2.78 -5.51 -5.36
N ASN A 159 -2.14 -5.64 -4.20
CA ASN A 159 -0.72 -5.96 -4.06
C ASN A 159 0.15 -5.21 -5.08
N CYS A 160 0.03 -3.89 -5.11
CA CYS A 160 0.71 -3.03 -6.07
C CYS A 160 2.22 -3.28 -6.11
N GLY A 161 2.78 -3.44 -7.32
CA GLY A 161 4.19 -3.69 -7.51
C GLY A 161 4.63 -5.15 -7.34
N GLU A 162 3.74 -6.09 -7.02
CA GLU A 162 4.06 -7.52 -6.92
C GLU A 162 3.68 -8.24 -8.22
N GLU A 163 4.69 -8.72 -8.95
CA GLU A 163 4.47 -9.51 -10.16
C GLU A 163 3.81 -10.87 -9.86
N GLY A 164 2.89 -11.29 -10.75
CA GLY A 164 2.20 -12.58 -10.64
C GLY A 164 1.12 -12.64 -9.57
N ARG A 165 0.81 -11.50 -8.93
CA ARG A 165 -0.32 -11.33 -8.02
C ARG A 165 -1.24 -10.25 -8.56
N GLY A 166 -2.53 -10.47 -8.50
CA GLY A 166 -3.54 -9.53 -9.01
C GLY A 166 -4.92 -10.13 -8.93
N LEU A 167 -5.93 -9.34 -9.21
CA LEU A 167 -7.30 -9.79 -9.36
C LEU A 167 -7.53 -10.31 -10.78
N ASP A 168 -8.19 -11.45 -10.93
CA ASP A 168 -8.77 -11.80 -12.21
C ASP A 168 -9.98 -10.89 -12.52
N GLU A 169 -10.44 -10.91 -13.78
CA GLU A 169 -11.54 -10.05 -14.22
C GLU A 169 -12.83 -10.32 -13.44
N GLN A 170 -13.12 -11.57 -13.09
CA GLN A 170 -14.29 -11.95 -12.30
C GLN A 170 -14.26 -11.36 -10.89
N SER A 171 -13.12 -11.45 -10.24
CA SER A 171 -12.88 -10.89 -8.91
C SER A 171 -12.98 -9.36 -8.93
N LEU A 172 -12.40 -8.71 -9.94
CA LEU A 172 -12.51 -7.27 -10.13
C LEU A 172 -13.97 -6.85 -10.34
N MET A 173 -14.75 -7.58 -11.16
CA MET A 173 -16.18 -7.34 -11.32
C MET A 173 -16.93 -7.44 -9.99
N THR A 174 -16.62 -8.46 -9.20
CA THR A 174 -17.25 -8.68 -7.89
C THR A 174 -16.98 -7.48 -6.97
N VAL A 175 -15.72 -7.02 -6.90
CA VAL A 175 -15.34 -5.84 -6.10
C VAL A 175 -16.10 -4.60 -6.56
N LEU A 176 -16.03 -4.26 -7.86
CA LEU A 176 -16.68 -3.06 -8.40
C LEU A 176 -18.19 -3.07 -8.24
N SER A 177 -18.83 -4.24 -8.40
CA SER A 177 -20.27 -4.40 -8.22
C SER A 177 -20.72 -4.34 -6.76
N GLY A 178 -19.83 -4.65 -5.83
CA GLY A 178 -20.10 -4.61 -4.39
C GLY A 178 -19.90 -3.21 -3.77
N VAL A 179 -19.26 -2.28 -4.49
CA VAL A 179 -19.11 -0.89 -4.01
C VAL A 179 -20.39 -0.11 -4.29
N GLN A 180 -21.06 0.32 -3.22
CA GLN A 180 -22.20 1.21 -3.27
C GLN A 180 -21.83 2.50 -2.54
N ALA A 181 -21.59 3.55 -3.30
CA ALA A 181 -21.15 4.83 -2.74
C ALA A 181 -21.73 6.01 -3.52
N SER A 182 -21.89 7.15 -2.83
CA SER A 182 -22.34 8.42 -3.41
C SER A 182 -21.70 9.59 -2.64
N PRO A 183 -21.64 10.82 -3.22
CA PRO A 183 -21.31 12.00 -2.45
C PRO A 183 -22.32 12.22 -1.33
N LEU A 184 -21.86 12.58 -0.12
CA LEU A 184 -22.72 13.03 0.96
C LEU A 184 -23.40 14.34 0.57
N GLN A 185 -24.72 14.41 0.73
CA GLN A 185 -25.55 15.59 0.44
C GLN A 185 -25.54 16.58 1.60
#